data_da60bcaf5edeee7748cb3bfff3661c22
#
_entry.id   da60bcaf5edeee7748cb3bfff3661c22
#
_cell.length_a   1.000
_cell.length_b   1.000
_cell.length_c   1.000
_cell.angle_alpha   90.00
_cell.angle_beta   90.00
_cell.angle_gamma   90.00
#
_symmetry.space_group_name_H-M   'P 1'
#
loop_
_entity.id
_entity.type
_entity.pdbx_description
1 polymer ?
#
loop_
_entity_poly.entity_id
_entity_poly.type
_entity_poly.pdbx_seq_one_letter_code
_entity_poly.pdbx_strand_id
1 'polypeptide(L)'
;MPELPEVETTRRGLEPLIVGRKIVATKIHQKQLRWEIPSHLPKTINGHKINNITRRAKYLLINLSNGSLVMHLGMSGSISIAPSGAKLKKHQHFEIELDNNTTMRLNDPRRFGAVLWQKQNETLNLFKSLGLEPLDDEFSDDTLYKFSRGKKQNVKTFIMDSSNVVGVGNIYASESLFVAGISPKRASGNISKKRYQKLTRSIIDVLTRAIEKGGTTLNDFTTVSGQPGYFSQVLSVYNRKDMPCKRCDGTIKKIIQNQRASYYCPKCQI
;
A
#
# COMPACT_ATOMS: atom_id res chain seq x y z
N MET A 1 -0.68 6.45 -5.94
CA MET A 1 -0.20 6.24 -4.55
C MET A 1 -0.11 4.75 -4.34
N PRO A 2 1.05 4.22 -3.94
CA PRO A 2 1.17 2.81 -3.57
C PRO A 2 0.14 2.43 -2.51
N GLU A 3 -0.66 1.40 -2.79
CA GLU A 3 -1.60 0.77 -1.88
C GLU A 3 -1.00 -0.56 -1.41
N LEU A 4 -1.75 -1.42 -0.73
CA LEU A 4 -1.23 -2.69 -0.21
C LEU A 4 -0.53 -3.56 -1.28
N PRO A 5 -1.08 -3.77 -2.49
CA PRO A 5 -0.42 -4.62 -3.48
C PRO A 5 0.94 -4.10 -3.94
N GLU A 6 1.09 -2.78 -4.12
CA GLU A 6 2.37 -2.18 -4.53
C GLU A 6 3.42 -2.32 -3.43
N VAL A 7 3.02 -2.13 -2.17
CA VAL A 7 3.92 -2.29 -1.03
C VAL A 7 4.32 -3.76 -0.85
N GLU A 8 3.39 -4.70 -1.00
CA GLU A 8 3.68 -6.14 -0.93
C GLU A 8 4.58 -6.60 -2.08
N THR A 9 4.35 -6.10 -3.30
CA THR A 9 5.23 -6.36 -4.45
C THR A 9 6.64 -5.83 -4.19
N THR A 10 6.75 -4.63 -3.62
CA THR A 10 8.05 -4.06 -3.22
C THR A 10 8.72 -4.93 -2.16
N ARG A 11 7.99 -5.38 -1.14
CA ARG A 11 8.49 -6.30 -0.11
C ARG A 11 9.06 -7.56 -0.72
N ARG A 12 8.29 -8.24 -1.57
CA ARG A 12 8.70 -9.48 -2.25
C ARG A 12 9.92 -9.29 -3.14
N GLY A 13 10.00 -8.16 -3.84
CA GLY A 13 11.15 -7.83 -4.69
C GLY A 13 12.42 -7.52 -3.91
N LEU A 14 12.31 -6.94 -2.71
CA LEU A 14 13.45 -6.65 -1.85
C LEU A 14 13.95 -7.87 -1.10
N GLU A 15 13.05 -8.75 -0.66
CA GLU A 15 13.35 -9.88 0.22
C GLU A 15 14.58 -10.68 -0.22
N PRO A 16 14.68 -11.21 -1.46
CA PRO A 16 15.83 -11.98 -1.91
C PRO A 16 17.13 -11.17 -2.06
N LEU A 17 17.02 -9.84 -2.11
CA LEU A 17 18.15 -8.94 -2.36
C LEU A 17 18.80 -8.42 -1.08
N ILE A 18 18.01 -8.24 -0.01
CA ILE A 18 18.49 -7.58 1.22
C ILE A 18 18.45 -8.47 2.47
N VAL A 19 17.61 -9.50 2.52
CA VAL A 19 17.55 -10.39 3.69
C VAL A 19 18.84 -11.17 3.84
N GLY A 20 19.34 -11.25 5.07
CA GLY A 20 20.61 -11.87 5.39
C GLY A 20 21.84 -10.96 5.18
N ARG A 21 21.68 -9.77 4.57
CA ARG A 21 22.76 -8.81 4.35
C ARG A 21 22.98 -7.94 5.60
N LYS A 22 24.23 -7.49 5.76
CA LYS A 22 24.63 -6.55 6.82
C LYS A 22 24.57 -5.13 6.27
N ILE A 23 24.05 -4.20 7.06
CA ILE A 23 24.06 -2.77 6.75
C ILE A 23 25.45 -2.22 7.04
N VAL A 24 26.14 -1.75 6.01
CA VAL A 24 27.48 -1.19 6.11
C VAL A 24 27.42 0.31 6.43
N ALA A 25 26.59 1.03 5.67
CA ALA A 25 26.44 2.47 5.83
C ALA A 25 25.01 2.90 5.54
N THR A 26 24.61 4.00 6.18
CA THR A 26 23.29 4.65 5.96
C THR A 26 23.50 6.13 5.71
N LYS A 27 22.91 6.66 4.65
CA LYS A 27 23.00 8.07 4.28
C LYS A 27 21.61 8.71 4.16
N ILE A 28 21.43 9.85 4.81
CA ILE A 28 20.22 10.67 4.78
C ILE A 28 20.53 11.91 3.95
N HIS A 29 20.10 11.92 2.69
CA HIS A 29 20.32 13.05 1.78
C HIS A 29 19.28 14.16 1.98
N GLN A 30 18.08 13.80 2.44
CA GLN A 30 17.01 14.73 2.76
C GLN A 30 16.42 14.38 4.13
N LYS A 31 16.61 15.25 5.11
CA LYS A 31 16.14 15.04 6.47
C LYS A 31 14.63 15.04 6.60
N GLN A 32 13.95 15.92 5.86
CA GLN A 32 12.51 16.14 5.96
C GLN A 32 11.77 15.46 4.79
N LEU A 33 11.09 14.37 5.10
CA LEU A 33 10.02 13.79 4.29
C LEU A 33 8.66 14.19 4.89
N ARG A 34 7.66 13.30 4.88
CA ARG A 34 6.40 13.52 5.61
C ARG A 34 6.64 13.80 7.09
N TRP A 35 7.57 13.08 7.67
CA TRP A 35 8.15 13.32 9.00
C TRP A 35 9.67 13.42 8.88
N GLU A 36 10.30 14.00 9.87
CA GLU A 36 11.76 14.02 9.92
C GLU A 36 12.32 12.59 10.07
N ILE A 37 13.35 12.27 9.28
CA ILE A 37 14.07 11.01 9.41
C ILE A 37 14.94 11.11 10.67
N PRO A 38 14.85 10.16 11.62
CA PRO A 38 15.61 10.22 12.85
C PRO A 38 17.12 10.35 12.59
N SER A 39 17.75 11.41 13.07
CA SER A 39 19.17 11.68 12.82
C SER A 39 20.11 10.61 13.41
N HIS A 40 19.66 9.92 14.46
CA HIS A 40 20.40 8.82 15.09
C HIS A 40 20.33 7.50 14.29
N LEU A 41 19.48 7.42 13.26
CA LEU A 41 19.21 6.19 12.53
C LEU A 41 20.49 5.51 11.98
N PRO A 42 21.45 6.21 11.36
CA PRO A 42 22.70 5.57 10.91
C PRO A 42 23.45 4.86 12.02
N LYS A 43 23.55 5.48 13.20
CA LYS A 43 24.22 4.87 14.38
C LYS A 43 23.45 3.67 14.91
N THR A 44 22.12 3.66 14.73
CA THR A 44 21.24 2.62 15.25
C THR A 44 21.23 1.36 14.39
N ILE A 45 21.31 1.50 13.06
CA ILE A 45 21.12 0.36 12.14
C ILE A 45 22.41 -0.14 11.46
N ASN A 46 23.46 0.69 11.36
CA ASN A 46 24.71 0.27 10.78
C ASN A 46 25.34 -0.87 11.60
N GLY A 47 25.92 -1.84 10.91
CA GLY A 47 26.50 -3.02 11.52
C GLY A 47 25.50 -4.15 11.80
N HIS A 48 24.19 -3.90 11.74
CA HIS A 48 23.16 -4.92 11.95
C HIS A 48 22.86 -5.70 10.68
N LYS A 49 22.49 -6.98 10.85
CA LYS A 49 22.01 -7.86 9.79
C LYS A 49 20.52 -7.68 9.61
N ILE A 50 20.04 -7.68 8.37
CA ILE A 50 18.62 -7.70 8.03
C ILE A 50 18.11 -9.13 8.22
N ASN A 51 17.26 -9.35 9.21
CA ASN A 51 16.73 -10.67 9.54
C ASN A 51 15.61 -11.10 8.59
N ASN A 52 14.66 -10.20 8.36
CA ASN A 52 13.56 -10.39 7.42
C ASN A 52 12.95 -9.04 7.03
N ILE A 53 11.99 -9.05 6.10
CA ILE A 53 11.21 -7.89 5.71
C ILE A 53 9.71 -8.26 5.78
N THR A 54 8.95 -7.49 6.52
CA THR A 54 7.51 -7.66 6.68
C THR A 54 6.73 -6.44 6.20
N ARG A 55 5.41 -6.56 6.12
CA ARG A 55 4.51 -5.47 5.77
C ARG A 55 3.42 -5.35 6.85
N ARG A 56 3.09 -4.12 7.19
CA ARG A 56 1.87 -3.79 7.94
C ARG A 56 1.14 -2.66 7.19
N ALA A 57 -0.09 -2.88 6.79
CA ALA A 57 -0.85 -1.91 5.96
C ALA A 57 -0.08 -1.52 4.68
N LYS A 58 0.29 -0.26 4.56
CA LYS A 58 1.10 0.30 3.45
C LYS A 58 2.52 0.64 3.87
N TYR A 59 3.01 0.02 4.95
CA TYR A 59 4.36 0.20 5.49
C TYR A 59 5.18 -1.07 5.29
N LEU A 60 6.44 -0.88 4.90
CA LEU A 60 7.49 -1.90 4.91
C LEU A 60 8.20 -1.85 6.25
N LEU A 61 8.50 -3.00 6.84
CA LEU A 61 9.30 -3.13 8.05
C LEU A 61 10.52 -3.99 7.73
N ILE A 62 11.70 -3.37 7.70
CA ILE A 62 12.98 -4.07 7.58
C ILE A 62 13.43 -4.38 8.99
N ASN A 63 13.37 -5.66 9.36
CA ASN A 63 13.54 -6.11 10.74
C ASN A 63 15.00 -6.47 11.02
N LEU A 64 15.55 -5.87 12.07
CA LEU A 64 16.89 -6.07 12.61
C LEU A 64 16.78 -6.69 14.01
N SER A 65 17.92 -7.03 14.63
CA SER A 65 17.93 -7.60 15.99
C SER A 65 17.50 -6.61 17.08
N ASN A 66 17.66 -5.31 16.82
CA ASN A 66 17.39 -4.23 17.78
C ASN A 66 16.12 -3.43 17.49
N GLY A 67 15.38 -3.79 16.42
CA GLY A 67 14.15 -3.10 16.04
C GLY A 67 13.86 -3.19 14.54
N SER A 68 13.04 -2.28 14.04
CA SER A 68 12.60 -2.27 12.65
C SER A 68 12.73 -0.88 12.03
N LEU A 69 13.33 -0.83 10.84
CA LEU A 69 13.25 0.33 9.98
C LEU A 69 11.89 0.30 9.27
N VAL A 70 11.05 1.29 9.57
CA VAL A 70 9.69 1.39 9.04
C VAL A 70 9.68 2.39 7.89
N MET A 71 9.25 1.97 6.71
CA MET A 71 9.22 2.80 5.51
C MET A 71 7.82 2.89 4.93
N HIS A 72 7.42 4.10 4.50
CA HIS A 72 6.18 4.35 3.76
C HIS A 72 6.51 5.02 2.43
N LEU A 73 5.96 4.50 1.33
CA LEU A 73 6.28 5.00 -0.01
C LEU A 73 5.56 6.31 -0.39
N GLY A 74 4.70 6.82 0.49
CA GLY A 74 3.96 8.06 0.21
C GLY A 74 3.01 7.93 -0.97
N MET A 75 3.10 8.86 -1.92
CA MET A 75 2.23 8.89 -3.09
C MET A 75 2.92 8.46 -4.39
N SER A 76 4.22 8.66 -4.49
CA SER A 76 5.02 8.41 -5.69
C SER A 76 6.38 7.78 -5.37
N GLY A 77 6.57 7.37 -4.11
CA GLY A 77 7.81 6.76 -3.67
C GLY A 77 8.02 5.35 -4.23
N SER A 78 9.26 5.01 -4.46
CA SER A 78 9.71 3.68 -4.87
C SER A 78 11.05 3.35 -4.21
N ILE A 79 11.34 2.07 -4.10
CA ILE A 79 12.65 1.58 -3.61
C ILE A 79 13.34 0.86 -4.76
N SER A 80 14.62 1.14 -4.95
CA SER A 80 15.46 0.48 -5.94
C SER A 80 16.75 -0.03 -5.32
N ILE A 81 17.35 -1.04 -5.95
CA ILE A 81 18.69 -1.51 -5.64
C ILE A 81 19.63 -1.06 -6.76
N ALA A 82 20.80 -0.58 -6.41
CA ALA A 82 21.84 -0.13 -7.32
C ALA A 82 23.20 -0.64 -6.83
N PRO A 83 24.22 -0.73 -7.69
CA PRO A 83 25.60 -0.96 -7.25
C PRO A 83 26.05 0.13 -6.28
N SER A 84 26.85 -0.22 -5.27
CA SER A 84 27.49 0.76 -4.38
C SER A 84 28.34 1.74 -5.18
N GLY A 85 28.31 3.02 -4.78
CA GLY A 85 29.01 4.07 -5.53
C GLY A 85 28.30 4.58 -6.79
N ALA A 86 27.19 3.96 -7.22
CA ALA A 86 26.40 4.48 -8.34
C ALA A 86 25.92 5.91 -8.07
N LYS A 87 25.96 6.77 -9.10
CA LYS A 87 25.58 8.20 -9.00
C LYS A 87 24.18 8.34 -8.40
N LEU A 88 24.04 9.22 -7.42
CA LEU A 88 22.77 9.57 -6.82
C LEU A 88 21.87 10.28 -7.84
N LYS A 89 20.63 9.81 -7.97
CA LYS A 89 19.63 10.45 -8.84
C LYS A 89 18.82 11.49 -8.05
N LYS A 90 18.25 12.45 -8.78
CA LYS A 90 17.29 13.41 -8.20
C LYS A 90 16.18 12.67 -7.46
N HIS A 91 15.79 13.16 -6.27
CA HIS A 91 14.75 12.58 -5.42
C HIS A 91 15.11 11.24 -4.72
N GLN A 92 16.34 10.76 -4.78
CA GLN A 92 16.82 9.70 -3.90
C GLN A 92 17.23 10.34 -2.57
N HIS A 93 16.43 10.13 -1.54
CA HIS A 93 16.51 10.88 -0.28
C HIS A 93 17.14 10.10 0.86
N PHE A 94 17.14 8.79 0.77
CA PHE A 94 17.65 7.88 1.79
C PHE A 94 18.27 6.65 1.13
N GLU A 95 19.41 6.21 1.64
CA GLU A 95 20.06 5.00 1.15
C GLU A 95 20.70 4.18 2.26
N ILE A 96 20.71 2.88 2.06
CA ILE A 96 21.36 1.87 2.90
C ILE A 96 22.32 1.07 2.00
N GLU A 97 23.60 1.11 2.33
CA GLU A 97 24.64 0.33 1.69
C GLU A 97 24.77 -1.03 2.39
N LEU A 98 24.84 -2.10 1.60
CA LEU A 98 24.88 -3.49 2.07
C LEU A 98 26.26 -4.12 1.81
N ASP A 99 26.56 -5.18 2.55
CA ASP A 99 27.85 -5.91 2.53
C ASP A 99 28.14 -6.66 1.20
N ASN A 100 27.17 -6.71 0.31
CA ASN A 100 27.31 -7.30 -1.03
C ASN A 100 27.56 -6.28 -2.14
N ASN A 101 28.07 -5.09 -1.81
CA ASN A 101 28.32 -3.99 -2.72
C ASN A 101 27.07 -3.50 -3.47
N THR A 102 25.91 -3.57 -2.84
CA THR A 102 24.67 -2.96 -3.34
C THR A 102 24.15 -1.90 -2.37
N THR A 103 23.35 -0.99 -2.90
CA THR A 103 22.71 0.08 -2.12
C THR A 103 21.22 0.09 -2.39
N MET A 104 20.43 -0.04 -1.32
CA MET A 104 18.99 0.18 -1.35
C MET A 104 18.69 1.68 -1.26
N ARG A 105 17.88 2.22 -2.16
CA ARG A 105 17.58 3.65 -2.26
C ARG A 105 16.08 3.92 -2.26
N LEU A 106 15.65 4.87 -1.41
CA LEU A 106 14.30 5.43 -1.45
C LEU A 106 14.28 6.63 -2.38
N ASN A 107 13.55 6.54 -3.47
CA ASN A 107 13.21 7.63 -4.36
C ASN A 107 11.80 8.15 -4.02
N ASP A 108 11.63 9.44 -3.70
CA ASP A 108 10.33 10.04 -3.37
C ASP A 108 10.23 11.49 -3.85
N PRO A 109 9.83 11.72 -5.11
CA PRO A 109 9.77 13.07 -5.70
C PRO A 109 8.89 14.03 -4.92
N ARG A 110 7.85 13.56 -4.26
CA ARG A 110 6.87 14.40 -3.53
C ARG A 110 7.14 14.54 -2.04
N ARG A 111 8.07 13.76 -1.49
CA ARG A 111 8.44 13.72 -0.07
C ARG A 111 7.27 13.45 0.88
N PHE A 112 6.31 12.63 0.45
CA PHE A 112 5.16 12.18 1.24
C PHE A 112 5.40 10.79 1.86
N GLY A 113 6.55 10.19 1.59
CA GLY A 113 7.01 8.99 2.23
C GLY A 113 7.48 9.21 3.66
N ALA A 114 7.89 8.14 4.30
CA ALA A 114 8.46 8.19 5.64
C ALA A 114 9.56 7.14 5.81
N VAL A 115 10.53 7.48 6.65
CA VAL A 115 11.55 6.58 7.18
C VAL A 115 11.58 6.79 8.67
N LEU A 116 11.18 5.77 9.45
CA LEU A 116 11.02 5.84 10.89
C LEU A 116 11.77 4.68 11.54
N TRP A 117 12.00 4.79 12.84
CA TRP A 117 12.57 3.71 13.63
C TRP A 117 11.59 3.22 14.70
N GLN A 118 11.39 1.93 14.73
CA GLN A 118 10.64 1.24 15.77
C GLN A 118 11.63 0.37 16.58
N LYS A 119 11.82 0.69 17.84
CA LYS A 119 12.67 -0.13 18.73
C LYS A 119 12.04 -1.52 18.94
N GLN A 120 12.89 -2.48 19.25
CA GLN A 120 12.43 -3.81 19.64
C GLN A 120 11.45 -3.73 20.82
N ASN A 121 10.37 -4.52 20.76
CA ASN A 121 9.29 -4.56 21.77
C ASN A 121 8.47 -3.25 21.92
N GLU A 122 8.67 -2.26 21.04
CA GLU A 122 7.82 -1.08 20.96
C GLU A 122 6.91 -1.14 19.72
N THR A 123 5.75 -0.52 19.82
CA THR A 123 4.84 -0.33 18.66
C THR A 123 4.65 1.15 18.42
N LEU A 124 4.97 1.61 17.21
CA LEU A 124 4.76 3.00 16.85
C LEU A 124 3.28 3.38 16.99
N ASN A 125 3.01 4.58 17.50
CA ASN A 125 1.64 5.07 17.72
C ASN A 125 0.79 4.99 16.43
N LEU A 126 1.39 5.20 15.26
CA LEU A 126 0.72 5.11 13.97
C LEU A 126 0.15 3.70 13.66
N PHE A 127 0.65 2.64 14.30
CA PHE A 127 0.14 1.27 14.12
C PHE A 127 -0.98 0.90 15.09
N LYS A 128 -1.10 1.60 16.22
CA LYS A 128 -2.09 1.27 17.27
C LYS A 128 -3.54 1.42 16.83
N SER A 129 -3.82 2.33 15.90
CA SER A 129 -5.16 2.59 15.36
C SER A 129 -5.46 1.82 14.06
N LEU A 130 -4.54 1.00 13.57
CA LEU A 130 -4.73 0.27 12.34
C LEU A 130 -5.66 -0.95 12.55
N GLY A 131 -6.66 -1.04 11.69
CA GLY A 131 -7.57 -2.18 11.60
C GLY A 131 -6.92 -3.46 11.06
N LEU A 132 -7.74 -4.39 10.59
CA LEU A 132 -7.31 -5.72 10.18
C LEU A 132 -6.61 -5.73 8.81
N GLU A 133 -5.66 -6.65 8.67
CA GLU A 133 -5.05 -6.97 7.38
C GLU A 133 -6.06 -7.76 6.53
N PRO A 134 -6.35 -7.31 5.30
CA PRO A 134 -7.38 -7.95 4.49
C PRO A 134 -6.98 -9.33 3.92
N LEU A 135 -5.73 -9.72 4.07
CA LEU A 135 -5.21 -11.00 3.59
C LEU A 135 -4.88 -11.98 4.73
N ASP A 136 -5.18 -11.61 5.98
CA ASP A 136 -4.99 -12.47 7.15
C ASP A 136 -6.33 -13.15 7.52
N ASP A 137 -6.26 -14.31 8.16
CA ASP A 137 -7.42 -15.13 8.53
C ASP A 137 -8.41 -14.40 9.46
N GLU A 138 -7.93 -13.41 10.22
CA GLU A 138 -8.78 -12.57 11.08
C GLU A 138 -9.78 -11.70 10.28
N PHE A 139 -9.51 -11.42 9.02
CA PHE A 139 -10.41 -10.67 8.15
C PHE A 139 -11.51 -11.57 7.58
N SER A 140 -12.42 -11.97 8.43
CA SER A 140 -13.53 -12.87 8.12
C SER A 140 -14.69 -12.19 7.39
N ASP A 141 -15.57 -13.01 6.81
CA ASP A 141 -16.77 -12.58 6.07
C ASP A 141 -17.70 -11.61 6.87
N ASP A 142 -17.71 -11.70 8.19
CA ASP A 142 -18.57 -10.90 9.06
C ASP A 142 -17.92 -9.61 9.60
N THR A 143 -16.62 -9.46 9.44
CA THR A 143 -15.83 -8.38 10.06
C THR A 143 -16.34 -7.00 9.64
N LEU A 144 -16.39 -6.73 8.34
CA LEU A 144 -16.84 -5.44 7.83
C LEU A 144 -18.32 -5.16 8.14
N TYR A 145 -19.16 -6.20 8.18
CA TYR A 145 -20.55 -6.04 8.59
C TYR A 145 -20.65 -5.54 10.02
N LYS A 146 -19.96 -6.16 10.96
CA LYS A 146 -19.96 -5.75 12.38
C LYS A 146 -19.49 -4.32 12.55
N PHE A 147 -18.36 -3.94 11.89
CA PHE A 147 -17.77 -2.60 11.99
C PHE A 147 -18.62 -1.50 11.34
N SER A 148 -19.48 -1.85 10.39
CA SER A 148 -20.32 -0.90 9.66
C SER A 148 -21.59 -0.50 10.40
N ARG A 149 -22.02 -1.25 11.43
CA ARG A 149 -23.32 -0.99 12.09
C ARG A 149 -23.35 0.41 12.69
N GLY A 150 -24.46 1.12 12.45
CA GLY A 150 -24.65 2.51 12.88
C GLY A 150 -23.86 3.57 12.07
N LYS A 151 -22.99 3.17 11.13
CA LYS A 151 -22.20 4.13 10.33
C LYS A 151 -23.02 4.72 9.19
N LYS A 152 -23.05 6.07 9.10
CA LYS A 152 -23.76 6.82 8.05
C LYS A 152 -22.91 7.13 6.82
N GLN A 153 -21.58 7.05 6.95
CA GLN A 153 -20.65 7.33 5.85
C GLN A 153 -20.86 6.35 4.67
N ASN A 154 -20.52 6.79 3.45
CA ASN A 154 -20.60 5.90 2.29
C ASN A 154 -19.62 4.73 2.41
N VAL A 155 -20.00 3.59 1.81
CA VAL A 155 -19.23 2.33 1.93
C VAL A 155 -17.82 2.44 1.38
N LYS A 156 -17.59 3.26 0.36
CA LYS A 156 -16.23 3.45 -0.18
C LYS A 156 -15.33 4.12 0.84
N THR A 157 -15.78 5.18 1.46
CA THR A 157 -15.04 5.85 2.56
C THR A 157 -14.82 4.90 3.72
N PHE A 158 -15.83 4.09 4.07
CA PHE A 158 -15.75 3.13 5.16
C PHE A 158 -14.65 2.07 4.94
N ILE A 159 -14.54 1.48 3.73
CA ILE A 159 -13.50 0.48 3.44
C ILE A 159 -12.13 1.09 3.13
N MET A 160 -12.04 2.40 2.92
CA MET A 160 -10.77 3.13 2.78
C MET A 160 -10.24 3.66 4.11
N ASP A 161 -11.02 3.58 5.16
CA ASP A 161 -10.61 3.95 6.51
C ASP A 161 -9.73 2.84 7.09
N SER A 162 -8.47 3.17 7.31
CA SER A 162 -7.47 2.22 7.82
C SER A 162 -7.72 1.71 9.24
N SER A 163 -8.66 2.30 9.97
CA SER A 163 -9.12 1.77 11.26
C SER A 163 -10.06 0.58 11.13
N ASN A 164 -10.70 0.40 9.97
CA ASN A 164 -11.59 -0.73 9.69
C ASN A 164 -10.85 -1.87 8.98
N VAL A 165 -10.22 -1.56 7.85
CA VAL A 165 -9.40 -2.49 7.07
C VAL A 165 -8.23 -1.73 6.47
N VAL A 166 -7.04 -2.28 6.60
CA VAL A 166 -5.84 -1.59 6.12
C VAL A 166 -5.55 -1.88 4.65
N GLY A 167 -4.70 -1.06 4.05
CA GLY A 167 -4.15 -1.32 2.73
C GLY A 167 -5.05 -1.00 1.55
N VAL A 168 -6.37 -1.01 1.71
CA VAL A 168 -7.34 -0.66 0.67
C VAL A 168 -7.33 0.84 0.43
N GLY A 169 -6.96 1.26 -0.77
CA GLY A 169 -7.01 2.66 -1.15
C GLY A 169 -8.02 2.92 -2.26
N ASN A 170 -7.83 4.01 -3.00
CA ASN A 170 -8.83 4.52 -3.94
C ASN A 170 -9.06 3.60 -5.15
N ILE A 171 -8.00 2.94 -5.62
CA ILE A 171 -8.05 2.01 -6.75
C ILE A 171 -8.81 0.77 -6.32
N TYR A 172 -8.30 0.09 -5.32
CA TYR A 172 -8.81 -1.22 -4.93
C TYR A 172 -10.17 -1.15 -4.24
N ALA A 173 -10.51 -0.05 -3.56
CA ALA A 173 -11.88 0.20 -3.09
C ALA A 173 -12.89 0.27 -4.23
N SER A 174 -12.57 0.99 -5.32
CA SER A 174 -13.45 1.10 -6.48
C SER A 174 -13.63 -0.26 -7.18
N GLU A 175 -12.54 -0.99 -7.39
CA GLU A 175 -12.55 -2.31 -8.02
C GLU A 175 -13.30 -3.36 -7.19
N SER A 176 -13.05 -3.41 -5.88
CA SER A 176 -13.72 -4.35 -4.97
C SER A 176 -15.23 -4.09 -4.88
N LEU A 177 -15.65 -2.84 -4.84
CA LEU A 177 -17.07 -2.48 -4.87
C LEU A 177 -17.73 -2.84 -6.20
N PHE A 178 -17.03 -2.73 -7.32
CA PHE A 178 -17.53 -3.17 -8.62
C PHE A 178 -17.69 -4.69 -8.66
N VAL A 179 -16.70 -5.44 -8.19
CA VAL A 179 -16.77 -6.92 -8.10
C VAL A 179 -17.93 -7.35 -7.22
N ALA A 180 -18.12 -6.68 -6.07
CA ALA A 180 -19.22 -6.96 -5.14
C ALA A 180 -20.61 -6.52 -5.66
N GLY A 181 -20.68 -5.65 -6.68
CA GLY A 181 -21.92 -5.09 -7.20
C GLY A 181 -22.55 -4.04 -6.25
N ILE A 182 -21.73 -3.35 -5.45
CA ILE A 182 -22.20 -2.38 -4.44
C ILE A 182 -21.88 -0.96 -4.91
N SER A 183 -22.91 -0.09 -4.91
CA SER A 183 -22.72 1.32 -5.22
C SER A 183 -21.81 1.99 -4.18
N PRO A 184 -20.76 2.73 -4.60
CA PRO A 184 -19.88 3.46 -3.68
C PRO A 184 -20.61 4.54 -2.88
N LYS A 185 -21.81 4.94 -3.29
CA LYS A 185 -22.66 5.97 -2.61
C LYS A 185 -23.46 5.42 -1.45
N ARG A 186 -23.66 4.10 -1.38
CA ARG A 186 -24.51 3.48 -0.35
C ARG A 186 -23.96 3.72 1.04
N ALA A 187 -24.81 4.09 1.99
CA ALA A 187 -24.42 4.20 3.39
C ALA A 187 -23.95 2.84 3.92
N SER A 188 -22.81 2.81 4.58
CA SER A 188 -22.17 1.56 5.04
C SER A 188 -23.07 0.78 6.02
N GLY A 189 -23.75 1.48 6.93
CA GLY A 189 -24.70 0.86 7.87
C GLY A 189 -25.93 0.21 7.22
N ASN A 190 -26.28 0.58 5.99
CA ASN A 190 -27.48 0.09 5.29
C ASN A 190 -27.19 -1.10 4.36
N ILE A 191 -25.99 -1.66 4.40
CA ILE A 191 -25.63 -2.83 3.59
C ILE A 191 -25.90 -4.09 4.39
N SER A 192 -26.58 -5.07 3.77
CA SER A 192 -26.90 -6.34 4.41
C SER A 192 -25.64 -7.20 4.68
N LYS A 193 -25.75 -8.11 5.64
CA LYS A 193 -24.69 -9.07 5.98
C LYS A 193 -24.18 -9.84 4.76
N LYS A 194 -25.09 -10.41 3.96
CA LYS A 194 -24.78 -11.16 2.73
C LYS A 194 -23.98 -10.34 1.72
N ARG A 195 -24.29 -9.04 1.57
CA ARG A 195 -23.55 -8.15 0.66
C ARG A 195 -22.17 -7.81 1.21
N TYR A 196 -22.02 -7.66 2.54
CA TYR A 196 -20.71 -7.47 3.16
C TYR A 196 -19.83 -8.71 3.02
N GLN A 197 -20.36 -9.91 3.19
CA GLN A 197 -19.62 -11.16 2.94
C GLN A 197 -19.06 -11.18 1.51
N LYS A 198 -19.92 -10.80 0.53
CA LYS A 198 -19.45 -10.68 -0.86
C LYS A 198 -18.38 -9.60 -1.03
N LEU A 199 -18.51 -8.45 -0.34
CA LEU A 199 -17.52 -7.37 -0.41
C LEU A 199 -16.17 -7.78 0.22
N THR A 200 -16.19 -8.44 1.35
CA THR A 200 -14.99 -8.98 2.03
C THR A 200 -14.21 -9.91 1.08
N ARG A 201 -14.90 -10.89 0.49
CA ARG A 201 -14.29 -11.80 -0.49
C ARG A 201 -13.78 -11.06 -1.74
N SER A 202 -14.53 -10.04 -2.20
CA SER A 202 -14.11 -9.23 -3.34
C SER A 202 -12.86 -8.38 -3.04
N ILE A 203 -12.69 -7.88 -1.82
CA ILE A 203 -11.48 -7.18 -1.39
C ILE A 203 -10.28 -8.13 -1.43
N ILE A 204 -10.42 -9.31 -0.82
CA ILE A 204 -9.36 -10.33 -0.80
C ILE A 204 -8.96 -10.71 -2.24
N ASP A 205 -9.92 -11.08 -3.09
CA ASP A 205 -9.69 -11.50 -4.48
C ASP A 205 -9.00 -10.41 -5.31
N VAL A 206 -9.48 -9.18 -5.23
CA VAL A 206 -8.90 -8.05 -5.99
C VAL A 206 -7.48 -7.74 -5.56
N LEU A 207 -7.20 -7.73 -4.25
CA LEU A 207 -5.86 -7.47 -3.73
C LEU A 207 -4.89 -8.61 -4.08
N THR A 208 -5.31 -9.86 -3.94
CA THR A 208 -4.49 -11.03 -4.28
C THR A 208 -4.09 -11.01 -5.76
N ARG A 209 -5.07 -10.83 -6.66
CA ARG A 209 -4.79 -10.72 -8.10
C ARG A 209 -3.90 -9.52 -8.46
N ALA A 210 -4.04 -8.42 -7.73
CA ALA A 210 -3.19 -7.26 -7.94
C ALA A 210 -1.73 -7.55 -7.53
N ILE A 211 -1.51 -8.25 -6.42
CA ILE A 211 -0.17 -8.68 -5.98
C ILE A 211 0.46 -9.63 -7.00
N GLU A 212 -0.28 -10.63 -7.47
CA GLU A 212 0.18 -11.59 -8.48
C GLU A 212 0.62 -10.92 -9.79
N LYS A 213 -0.02 -9.79 -10.15
CA LYS A 213 0.32 -8.98 -11.34
C LYS A 213 1.35 -7.87 -11.07
N GLY A 214 2.01 -7.87 -9.92
CA GLY A 214 3.03 -6.88 -9.58
C GLY A 214 2.50 -5.49 -9.26
N GLY A 215 1.21 -5.37 -8.89
CA GLY A 215 0.56 -4.10 -8.56
C GLY A 215 0.12 -3.30 -9.79
N THR A 216 -0.38 -2.09 -9.51
CA THR A 216 -0.88 -1.14 -10.54
C THR A 216 0.15 -0.06 -10.79
N THR A 217 0.72 0.01 -11.98
CA THR A 217 1.50 1.18 -12.40
C THR A 217 0.57 2.26 -12.95
N LEU A 218 0.38 3.30 -12.14
CA LEU A 218 -0.19 4.57 -12.59
C LEU A 218 0.93 5.60 -12.53
N ASN A 219 1.59 5.84 -13.64
CA ASN A 219 2.62 6.85 -13.93
C ASN A 219 3.90 6.86 -13.06
N ASP A 220 3.85 6.50 -11.77
CA ASP A 220 4.93 6.79 -10.81
C ASP A 220 5.47 5.56 -10.05
N PHE A 221 4.84 4.39 -10.17
CA PHE A 221 5.30 3.20 -9.45
C PHE A 221 6.04 2.24 -10.38
N THR A 222 7.26 1.88 -9.99
CA THR A 222 8.02 0.79 -10.59
C THR A 222 8.40 -0.22 -9.51
N THR A 223 8.51 -1.47 -9.88
CA THR A 223 9.03 -2.53 -9.01
C THR A 223 10.51 -2.28 -8.68
N VAL A 224 11.07 -3.01 -7.74
CA VAL A 224 12.49 -2.92 -7.35
C VAL A 224 13.42 -3.15 -8.56
N SER A 225 13.01 -3.95 -9.53
CA SER A 225 13.72 -4.20 -10.79
C SER A 225 13.48 -3.14 -11.87
N GLY A 226 12.70 -2.10 -11.57
CA GLY A 226 12.37 -1.04 -12.54
C GLY A 226 11.25 -1.39 -13.53
N GLN A 227 10.63 -2.56 -13.40
CA GLN A 227 9.53 -2.99 -14.27
C GLN A 227 8.20 -2.36 -13.83
N PRO A 228 7.30 -2.02 -14.78
CA PRO A 228 5.96 -1.58 -14.45
C PRO A 228 5.12 -2.73 -13.89
N GLY A 229 4.15 -2.42 -13.00
CA GLY A 229 3.11 -3.37 -12.62
C GLY A 229 2.04 -3.46 -13.70
N TYR A 230 1.50 -4.65 -13.93
CA TYR A 230 0.58 -4.95 -15.04
C TYR A 230 -0.90 -4.91 -14.65
N PHE A 231 -1.24 -4.71 -13.40
CA PHE A 231 -2.64 -4.73 -12.96
C PHE A 231 -3.48 -3.57 -13.54
N SER A 232 -2.86 -2.45 -13.92
CA SER A 232 -3.55 -1.33 -14.58
C SER A 232 -4.31 -1.76 -15.87
N GLN A 233 -3.81 -2.75 -16.59
CA GLN A 233 -4.41 -3.26 -17.82
C GLN A 233 -5.74 -4.00 -17.59
N VAL A 234 -5.99 -4.50 -16.38
CA VAL A 234 -7.19 -5.28 -16.05
C VAL A 234 -8.23 -4.53 -15.24
N LEU A 235 -8.00 -3.25 -14.91
CA LEU A 235 -8.95 -2.43 -14.15
C LEU A 235 -10.32 -2.40 -14.82
N SER A 236 -11.36 -2.55 -14.01
CA SER A 236 -12.75 -2.65 -14.47
C SER A 236 -13.47 -1.30 -14.48
N VAL A 237 -13.22 -0.47 -13.47
CA VAL A 237 -13.89 0.83 -13.33
C VAL A 237 -12.93 1.98 -13.06
N TYR A 238 -11.82 1.76 -12.34
CA TYR A 238 -10.94 2.83 -11.93
C TYR A 238 -10.28 3.50 -13.14
N ASN A 239 -10.36 4.84 -13.19
CA ASN A 239 -9.87 5.69 -14.29
C ASN A 239 -10.49 5.40 -15.68
N ARG A 240 -11.71 4.81 -15.70
CA ARG A 240 -12.42 4.46 -16.92
C ARG A 240 -13.73 5.26 -17.09
N LYS A 241 -13.76 6.53 -16.63
CA LYS A 241 -14.92 7.41 -16.83
C LYS A 241 -15.33 7.42 -18.31
N ASP A 242 -16.63 7.35 -18.56
CA ASP A 242 -17.29 7.38 -19.88
C ASP A 242 -16.93 6.19 -20.81
N MET A 243 -16.14 5.23 -20.34
CA MET A 243 -15.89 3.98 -21.07
C MET A 243 -17.02 2.96 -20.82
N PRO A 244 -17.20 2.00 -21.76
CA PRO A 244 -18.18 0.92 -21.58
C PRO A 244 -17.83 0.04 -20.37
N CYS A 245 -18.85 -0.42 -19.67
CA CYS A 245 -18.69 -1.40 -18.58
C CYS A 245 -18.23 -2.74 -19.14
N LYS A 246 -17.31 -3.42 -18.43
CA LYS A 246 -16.86 -4.77 -18.82
C LYS A 246 -17.86 -5.90 -18.51
N ARG A 247 -18.99 -5.59 -17.85
CA ARG A 247 -20.03 -6.58 -17.45
C ARG A 247 -21.38 -6.36 -18.10
N CYS A 248 -21.66 -5.15 -18.55
CA CYS A 248 -22.94 -4.79 -19.15
C CYS A 248 -22.75 -3.68 -20.19
N ASP A 249 -23.82 -3.31 -20.88
CA ASP A 249 -23.88 -2.23 -21.86
C ASP A 249 -23.88 -0.80 -21.27
N GLY A 250 -23.73 -0.70 -19.95
CA GLY A 250 -23.69 0.58 -19.22
C GLY A 250 -22.35 1.29 -19.36
N THR A 251 -22.34 2.57 -19.00
CA THR A 251 -21.16 3.44 -19.02
C THR A 251 -20.65 3.68 -17.61
N ILE A 252 -19.33 3.66 -17.42
CA ILE A 252 -18.69 3.97 -16.13
C ILE A 252 -18.85 5.45 -15.80
N LYS A 253 -19.35 5.73 -14.62
CA LYS A 253 -19.50 7.09 -14.09
C LYS A 253 -18.41 7.41 -13.09
N LYS A 254 -18.09 8.73 -12.97
CA LYS A 254 -17.18 9.29 -11.97
C LYS A 254 -17.95 10.24 -11.07
N ILE A 255 -17.76 10.12 -9.77
CA ILE A 255 -18.22 11.07 -8.76
C ILE A 255 -17.07 11.43 -7.84
N ILE A 256 -17.21 12.53 -7.08
CA ILE A 256 -16.24 12.91 -6.06
C ILE A 256 -16.85 12.59 -4.68
N GLN A 257 -16.11 11.85 -3.86
CA GLN A 257 -16.48 11.55 -2.46
C GLN A 257 -15.26 11.83 -1.58
N ASN A 258 -15.41 12.64 -0.56
CA ASN A 258 -14.35 13.04 0.35
C ASN A 258 -13.04 13.41 -0.40
N GLN A 259 -13.17 14.33 -1.36
CA GLN A 259 -12.07 14.84 -2.22
C GLN A 259 -11.38 13.75 -3.08
N ARG A 260 -11.97 12.55 -3.22
CA ARG A 260 -11.42 11.47 -4.03
C ARG A 260 -12.40 11.04 -5.13
N ALA A 261 -11.85 10.77 -6.31
CA ALA A 261 -12.64 10.23 -7.41
C ALA A 261 -13.10 8.81 -7.11
N SER A 262 -14.37 8.54 -7.33
CA SER A 262 -14.98 7.20 -7.27
C SER A 262 -15.52 6.86 -8.64
N TYR A 263 -15.12 5.71 -9.15
CA TYR A 263 -15.54 5.18 -10.45
C TYR A 263 -16.45 3.98 -10.23
N TYR A 264 -17.57 3.91 -10.95
CA TYR A 264 -18.55 2.83 -10.78
C TYR A 264 -19.46 2.68 -12.01
N CYS A 265 -20.05 1.50 -12.19
CA CYS A 265 -21.11 1.26 -13.14
C CYS A 265 -22.48 1.39 -12.46
N PRO A 266 -23.34 2.36 -12.83
CA PRO A 266 -24.64 2.53 -12.17
C PRO A 266 -25.63 1.38 -12.42
N LYS A 267 -25.45 0.59 -13.49
CA LYS A 267 -26.28 -0.60 -13.77
C LYS A 267 -25.84 -1.81 -12.93
N CYS A 268 -24.52 -2.05 -12.77
CA CYS A 268 -24.00 -3.20 -12.05
C CYS A 268 -23.91 -3.01 -10.53
N GLN A 269 -23.84 -1.76 -10.07
CA GLN A 269 -23.60 -1.41 -8.65
C GLN A 269 -24.82 -0.68 -8.07
N ILE A 270 -25.63 -1.41 -7.35
CA ILE A 270 -26.88 -0.95 -6.71
C ILE A 270 -26.71 -0.82 -5.20
#